data_a6b193bbfaf87820807423e38592757b
#
_entry.id   a6b193bbfaf87820807423e38592757b
#
_cell.length_a   1.000
_cell.length_b   1.000
_cell.length_c   1.000
_cell.angle_alpha   90.00
_cell.angle_beta   90.00
_cell.angle_gamma   90.00
#
_symmetry.space_group_name_H-M   'P 1'
#
loop_
_entity.id
_entity.type
_entity.pdbx_description
1 polymer ?
#
loop_
_entity_poly.entity_id
_entity_poly.type
_entity_poly.pdbx_seq_one_letter_code
_entity_poly.pdbx_strand_id
1 'polypeptide(L)'
;VEWMAMAEALRLNVGKILLIAPTTGLVEQQQRMAQEMLQLDNDLIVTYTGENPIAQRPAIWKAARVVMATSQVIRNDASNGRIDLSEVGILIVDEAHHGTGNHAYAQVGNMYRKACEGNTSPKILGATASPGTTESSILEVVKNYDFDYLEVSRKEDPMLQPYAVEMNTIPHRLPLPEELYLLMKPLQDHFDQEAKHLQDMGFLSPTSYISGKMINEAQRRASQAIQKRDVRGYDAARRIGDLRRMHILLDLIQTQGLKAAVSFLDRAEEDGRSGERTTNRFVAKPAIH
;
A
#
# COMPACT_ATOMS: atom_id res chain seq x y z
N VAL A 1 -13.97 -16.06 -6.85
CA VAL A 1 -13.23 -17.15 -6.14
C VAL A 1 -13.30 -16.95 -4.64
N GLU A 2 -12.96 -15.76 -4.10
CA GLU A 2 -12.94 -15.47 -2.65
C GLU A 2 -14.30 -15.74 -1.97
N TRP A 3 -15.39 -15.24 -2.57
CA TRP A 3 -16.75 -15.46 -2.06
C TRP A 3 -17.15 -16.95 -2.01
N MET A 4 -16.74 -17.72 -3.00
CA MET A 4 -16.95 -19.16 -3.02
C MET A 4 -16.17 -19.86 -1.91
N ALA A 5 -14.94 -19.44 -1.68
CA ALA A 5 -14.12 -19.96 -0.58
C ALA A 5 -14.73 -19.62 0.79
N MET A 6 -15.25 -18.39 0.97
CA MET A 6 -15.95 -18.00 2.19
C MET A 6 -17.22 -18.80 2.41
N ALA A 7 -18.07 -18.96 1.38
CA ALA A 7 -19.29 -19.72 1.45
C ALA A 7 -19.01 -21.20 1.83
N GLU A 8 -17.99 -21.79 1.23
CA GLU A 8 -17.57 -23.16 1.55
C GLU A 8 -16.99 -23.28 2.96
N ALA A 9 -16.20 -22.30 3.39
CA ALA A 9 -15.67 -22.25 4.76
C ALA A 9 -16.80 -22.11 5.80
N LEU A 10 -17.84 -21.34 5.52
CA LEU A 10 -19.04 -21.25 6.36
C LEU A 10 -19.79 -22.57 6.40
N ARG A 11 -20.00 -23.21 5.23
CA ARG A 11 -20.68 -24.52 5.12
C ARG A 11 -19.95 -25.61 5.92
N LEU A 12 -18.61 -25.60 5.87
CA LEU A 12 -17.75 -26.58 6.57
C LEU A 12 -17.49 -26.20 8.03
N ASN A 13 -17.93 -25.03 8.46
CA ASN A 13 -17.74 -24.51 9.82
C ASN A 13 -16.27 -24.55 10.30
N VAL A 14 -15.31 -24.16 9.45
CA VAL A 14 -13.87 -24.32 9.71
C VAL A 14 -13.25 -23.31 10.71
N GLY A 15 -13.99 -22.45 11.33
CA GLY A 15 -13.48 -21.39 12.21
C GLY A 15 -13.75 -19.99 11.63
N LYS A 16 -13.08 -18.97 12.13
CA LYS A 16 -13.22 -17.61 11.60
C LYS A 16 -12.68 -17.53 10.16
N ILE A 17 -13.30 -16.69 9.36
CA ILE A 17 -12.81 -16.32 8.02
C ILE A 17 -12.13 -14.97 8.14
N LEU A 18 -10.85 -14.88 7.79
CA LEU A 18 -10.11 -13.63 7.76
C LEU A 18 -9.75 -13.28 6.32
N LEU A 19 -10.28 -12.16 5.82
CA LEU A 19 -9.84 -11.56 4.56
C LEU A 19 -8.98 -10.33 4.87
N ILE A 20 -7.82 -10.23 4.23
CA ILE A 20 -6.98 -9.03 4.28
C ILE A 20 -6.95 -8.34 2.92
N ALA A 21 -7.16 -7.02 2.93
CA ALA A 21 -7.10 -6.15 1.76
C ALA A 21 -6.16 -4.95 1.99
N PRO A 22 -5.63 -4.30 0.91
CA PRO A 22 -4.57 -3.30 1.05
C PRO A 22 -5.01 -1.97 1.65
N THR A 23 -6.28 -1.60 1.51
CA THR A 23 -6.80 -0.30 1.97
C THR A 23 -8.11 -0.44 2.74
N THR A 24 -8.41 0.54 3.62
CA THR A 24 -9.69 0.58 4.36
C THR A 24 -10.89 0.63 3.43
N GLY A 25 -10.81 1.41 2.33
CA GLY A 25 -11.89 1.48 1.35
C GLY A 25 -12.19 0.14 0.66
N LEU A 26 -11.17 -0.67 0.36
CA LEU A 26 -11.36 -2.03 -0.16
C LEU A 26 -11.93 -2.97 0.91
N VAL A 27 -11.48 -2.86 2.16
CA VAL A 27 -12.04 -3.62 3.28
C VAL A 27 -13.54 -3.37 3.44
N GLU A 28 -13.98 -2.12 3.38
CA GLU A 28 -15.39 -1.75 3.43
C GLU A 28 -16.19 -2.23 2.21
N GLN A 29 -15.59 -2.16 1.03
CA GLN A 29 -16.20 -2.70 -0.20
C GLN A 29 -16.42 -4.21 -0.07
N GLN A 30 -15.39 -4.93 0.36
CA GLN A 30 -15.45 -6.36 0.57
C GLN A 30 -16.50 -6.74 1.64
N GLN A 31 -16.60 -5.97 2.73
CA GLN A 31 -17.64 -6.19 3.74
C GLN A 31 -19.04 -6.06 3.17
N ARG A 32 -19.33 -4.96 2.44
CA ARG A 32 -20.65 -4.73 1.83
C ARG A 32 -21.03 -5.88 0.89
N MET A 33 -20.11 -6.29 0.02
CA MET A 33 -20.35 -7.41 -0.89
C MET A 33 -20.56 -8.72 -0.14
N ALA A 34 -19.81 -8.97 0.96
CA ALA A 34 -20.01 -10.16 1.77
C ALA A 34 -21.40 -10.20 2.43
N GLN A 35 -21.89 -9.07 2.93
CA GLN A 35 -23.21 -8.92 3.51
C GLN A 35 -24.34 -9.17 2.50
N GLU A 36 -24.10 -8.87 1.22
CA GLU A 36 -25.05 -9.14 0.14
C GLU A 36 -25.02 -10.59 -0.35
N MET A 37 -23.82 -11.21 -0.34
CA MET A 37 -23.62 -12.51 -0.99
C MET A 37 -23.64 -13.71 -0.03
N LEU A 38 -23.27 -13.51 1.22
CA LEU A 38 -23.20 -14.61 2.19
C LEU A 38 -24.51 -14.74 2.96
N GLN A 39 -24.97 -15.99 3.14
CA GLN A 39 -26.12 -16.29 4.01
C GLN A 39 -25.65 -16.31 5.47
N LEU A 40 -25.34 -15.14 6.01
CA LEU A 40 -24.88 -14.93 7.37
C LEU A 40 -25.44 -13.62 7.91
N ASP A 41 -25.68 -13.54 9.22
CA ASP A 41 -26.07 -12.31 9.88
C ASP A 41 -25.02 -11.22 9.66
N ASN A 42 -25.47 -10.04 9.24
CA ASN A 42 -24.58 -8.93 8.91
C ASN A 42 -23.69 -8.49 10.09
N ASP A 43 -24.18 -8.65 11.33
CA ASP A 43 -23.43 -8.32 12.54
C ASP A 43 -22.21 -9.25 12.78
N LEU A 44 -22.21 -10.41 12.12
CA LEU A 44 -21.08 -11.35 12.17
C LEU A 44 -20.02 -11.10 11.09
N ILE A 45 -20.28 -10.14 10.17
CA ILE A 45 -19.37 -9.73 9.11
C ILE A 45 -18.84 -8.32 9.44
N VAL A 46 -17.63 -8.24 9.92
CA VAL A 46 -17.08 -7.00 10.48
C VAL A 46 -15.87 -6.47 9.70
N THR A 47 -15.69 -5.15 9.72
CA THR A 47 -14.43 -4.51 9.36
C THR A 47 -13.49 -4.45 10.57
N TYR A 48 -12.19 -4.65 10.33
CA TYR A 48 -11.16 -4.63 11.36
C TYR A 48 -9.96 -3.80 10.86
N THR A 49 -10.03 -2.49 11.09
CA THR A 49 -9.11 -1.51 10.53
C THR A 49 -8.56 -0.57 11.61
N GLY A 50 -7.69 0.37 11.19
CA GLY A 50 -7.16 1.42 12.06
C GLY A 50 -8.22 2.35 12.63
N GLU A 51 -9.39 2.44 12.00
CA GLU A 51 -10.52 3.28 12.42
C GLU A 51 -11.26 2.70 13.63
N ASN A 52 -11.17 1.38 13.84
CA ASN A 52 -11.73 0.78 15.05
C ASN A 52 -10.87 1.17 16.27
N PRO A 53 -11.47 1.71 17.36
CA PRO A 53 -10.76 2.01 18.59
C PRO A 53 -10.06 0.76 19.15
N ILE A 54 -8.79 0.90 19.56
CA ILE A 54 -7.95 -0.22 20.00
C ILE A 54 -8.63 -1.02 21.13
N ALA A 55 -9.28 -0.34 22.08
CA ALA A 55 -9.95 -0.97 23.21
C ALA A 55 -11.15 -1.85 22.80
N GLN A 56 -11.77 -1.59 21.66
CA GLN A 56 -12.95 -2.34 21.17
C GLN A 56 -12.55 -3.52 20.28
N ARG A 57 -11.35 -3.53 19.72
CA ARG A 57 -10.90 -4.52 18.74
C ARG A 57 -10.99 -5.98 19.24
N PRO A 58 -10.60 -6.31 20.50
CA PRO A 58 -10.75 -7.68 20.97
C PRO A 58 -12.21 -8.15 21.04
N ALA A 59 -13.15 -7.27 21.38
CA ALA A 59 -14.58 -7.59 21.41
C ALA A 59 -15.14 -7.78 19.99
N ILE A 60 -14.75 -6.92 19.05
CA ILE A 60 -15.10 -7.04 17.62
C ILE A 60 -14.58 -8.38 17.07
N TRP A 61 -13.31 -8.71 17.32
CA TRP A 61 -12.73 -9.99 16.91
C TRP A 61 -13.51 -11.19 17.47
N LYS A 62 -13.81 -11.17 18.77
CA LYS A 62 -14.49 -12.28 19.44
C LYS A 62 -15.88 -12.52 18.88
N ALA A 63 -16.64 -11.48 18.60
CA ALA A 63 -18.01 -11.56 18.07
C ALA A 63 -18.07 -11.98 16.60
N ALA A 64 -17.05 -11.66 15.81
CA ALA A 64 -17.06 -11.85 14.37
C ALA A 64 -16.92 -13.31 13.94
N ARG A 65 -17.61 -13.65 12.84
CA ARG A 65 -17.42 -14.90 12.08
C ARG A 65 -16.57 -14.65 10.82
N VAL A 66 -16.81 -13.53 10.16
CA VAL A 66 -16.07 -13.07 9.00
C VAL A 66 -15.44 -11.72 9.32
N VAL A 67 -14.13 -11.63 9.19
CA VAL A 67 -13.35 -10.42 9.48
C VAL A 67 -12.70 -9.93 8.19
N MET A 68 -13.05 -8.70 7.78
CA MET A 68 -12.42 -7.99 6.69
C MET A 68 -11.44 -6.97 7.28
N ALA A 69 -10.15 -7.07 6.97
CA ALA A 69 -9.13 -6.32 7.70
C ALA A 69 -8.02 -5.75 6.82
N THR A 70 -7.33 -4.74 7.34
CA THR A 70 -6.03 -4.34 6.79
C THR A 70 -4.91 -5.17 7.45
N SER A 71 -3.94 -5.61 6.65
CA SER A 71 -2.84 -6.46 7.10
C SER A 71 -2.05 -5.87 8.27
N GLN A 72 -1.85 -4.54 8.28
CA GLN A 72 -1.11 -3.84 9.33
C GLN A 72 -1.78 -3.96 10.70
N VAL A 73 -3.12 -3.87 10.74
CA VAL A 73 -3.87 -3.97 12.00
C VAL A 73 -3.84 -5.40 12.53
N ILE A 74 -4.06 -6.40 11.66
CA ILE A 74 -3.99 -7.82 12.05
C ILE A 74 -2.59 -8.15 12.58
N ARG A 75 -1.53 -7.77 11.86
CA ARG A 75 -0.15 -7.97 12.33
C ARG A 75 0.09 -7.36 13.71
N ASN A 76 -0.30 -6.10 13.90
CA ASN A 76 -0.06 -5.39 15.14
C ASN A 76 -0.83 -6.00 16.31
N ASP A 77 -2.11 -6.35 16.10
CA ASP A 77 -2.95 -6.85 17.16
C ASP A 77 -2.63 -8.31 17.52
N ALA A 78 -2.26 -9.14 16.53
CA ALA A 78 -1.75 -10.48 16.79
C ALA A 78 -0.40 -10.44 17.53
N SER A 79 0.55 -9.56 17.12
CA SER A 79 1.83 -9.39 17.79
C SER A 79 1.69 -8.91 19.25
N ASN A 80 0.63 -8.16 19.56
CA ASN A 80 0.33 -7.66 20.90
C ASN A 80 -0.60 -8.59 21.70
N GLY A 81 -0.94 -9.77 21.18
CA GLY A 81 -1.80 -10.74 21.86
C GLY A 81 -3.27 -10.27 22.02
N ARG A 82 -3.74 -9.31 21.22
CA ARG A 82 -5.13 -8.86 21.25
C ARG A 82 -6.08 -9.78 20.50
N ILE A 83 -5.58 -10.50 19.51
CA ILE A 83 -6.30 -11.48 18.71
C ILE A 83 -5.48 -12.77 18.63
N ASP A 84 -6.17 -13.89 18.48
CA ASP A 84 -5.57 -15.20 18.28
C ASP A 84 -5.85 -15.69 16.86
N LEU A 85 -4.79 -15.84 16.07
CA LEU A 85 -4.90 -16.32 14.69
C LEU A 85 -5.17 -17.83 14.60
N SER A 86 -5.02 -18.58 15.68
CA SER A 86 -5.42 -20.01 15.71
C SER A 86 -6.93 -20.22 15.58
N GLU A 87 -7.74 -19.19 15.86
CA GLU A 87 -9.19 -19.20 15.62
C GLU A 87 -9.57 -19.10 14.13
N VAL A 88 -8.63 -18.72 13.28
CA VAL A 88 -8.85 -18.53 11.84
C VAL A 88 -8.81 -19.87 11.13
N GLY A 89 -9.91 -20.25 10.50
CA GLY A 89 -10.01 -21.48 9.73
C GLY A 89 -9.56 -21.33 8.27
N ILE A 90 -9.62 -20.08 7.74
CA ILE A 90 -9.09 -19.73 6.42
C ILE A 90 -8.64 -18.27 6.40
N LEU A 91 -7.45 -18.03 5.87
CA LEU A 91 -6.93 -16.71 5.52
C LEU A 91 -7.10 -16.47 4.03
N ILE A 92 -7.82 -15.41 3.67
CA ILE A 92 -7.99 -14.95 2.29
C ILE A 92 -7.19 -13.67 2.12
N VAL A 93 -6.37 -13.63 1.08
CA VAL A 93 -5.43 -12.55 0.82
C VAL A 93 -5.77 -11.93 -0.52
N ASP A 94 -6.52 -10.82 -0.48
CA ASP A 94 -6.76 -9.99 -1.66
C ASP A 94 -5.50 -9.20 -2.00
N GLU A 95 -5.21 -9.04 -3.30
CA GLU A 95 -3.97 -8.45 -3.80
C GLU A 95 -2.70 -9.12 -3.22
N ALA A 96 -2.67 -10.45 -3.29
CA ALA A 96 -1.64 -11.30 -2.67
C ALA A 96 -0.20 -10.94 -3.10
N HIS A 97 -0.03 -10.22 -4.21
CA HIS A 97 1.29 -9.73 -4.66
C HIS A 97 1.97 -8.76 -3.67
N HIS A 98 1.23 -8.19 -2.72
CA HIS A 98 1.81 -7.44 -1.60
C HIS A 98 2.57 -8.33 -0.59
N GLY A 99 2.47 -9.64 -0.69
CA GLY A 99 3.10 -10.62 0.19
C GLY A 99 4.60 -10.81 -0.03
N THR A 100 5.35 -9.74 -0.34
CA THR A 100 6.79 -9.77 -0.60
C THR A 100 7.60 -9.10 0.49
N GLY A 101 8.87 -9.46 0.63
CA GLY A 101 9.80 -8.86 1.59
C GLY A 101 9.29 -8.90 3.03
N ASN A 102 9.46 -7.79 3.72
CA ASN A 102 9.01 -7.61 5.11
C ASN A 102 7.67 -6.85 5.20
N HIS A 103 6.82 -6.97 4.18
CA HIS A 103 5.52 -6.31 4.18
C HIS A 103 4.58 -6.95 5.20
N ALA A 104 3.63 -6.18 5.74
CA ALA A 104 2.66 -6.68 6.73
C ALA A 104 1.86 -7.90 6.23
N TYR A 105 1.61 -7.98 4.93
CA TYR A 105 0.97 -9.11 4.26
C TYR A 105 1.73 -10.43 4.46
N ALA A 106 3.03 -10.45 4.15
CA ALA A 106 3.87 -11.62 4.35
C ALA A 106 3.98 -12.00 5.84
N GLN A 107 4.05 -10.97 6.72
CA GLN A 107 4.11 -11.21 8.17
C GLN A 107 2.84 -11.87 8.70
N VAL A 108 1.65 -11.44 8.27
CA VAL A 108 0.37 -12.06 8.66
C VAL A 108 0.30 -13.51 8.20
N GLY A 109 0.69 -13.83 6.96
CA GLY A 109 0.76 -15.20 6.46
C GLY A 109 1.64 -16.09 7.34
N ASN A 110 2.85 -15.61 7.67
CA ASN A 110 3.78 -16.32 8.55
C ASN A 110 3.24 -16.51 9.98
N MET A 111 2.59 -15.49 10.54
CA MET A 111 2.00 -15.56 11.88
C MET A 111 0.83 -16.54 11.92
N TYR A 112 -0.02 -16.54 10.89
CA TYR A 112 -1.14 -17.47 10.78
C TYR A 112 -0.65 -18.92 10.68
N ARG A 113 0.33 -19.22 9.82
CA ARG A 113 0.91 -20.57 9.72
C ARG A 113 1.48 -21.05 11.05
N LYS A 114 2.21 -20.19 11.75
CA LYS A 114 2.74 -20.53 13.10
C LYS A 114 1.63 -20.77 14.11
N ALA A 115 0.53 -20.01 14.05
CA ALA A 115 -0.61 -20.21 14.95
C ALA A 115 -1.35 -21.54 14.69
N CYS A 116 -1.24 -22.09 13.47
CA CYS A 116 -1.82 -23.39 13.10
C CYS A 116 -0.90 -24.58 13.45
N GLU A 117 0.38 -24.35 13.75
CA GLU A 117 1.35 -25.45 14.04
C GLU A 117 0.86 -26.35 15.19
N GLY A 118 0.77 -27.64 14.90
CA GLY A 118 0.38 -28.68 15.88
C GLY A 118 -1.13 -28.88 16.07
N ASN A 119 -1.98 -28.02 15.53
CA ASN A 119 -3.44 -28.14 15.72
C ASN A 119 -4.22 -28.37 14.42
N THR A 120 -3.96 -27.55 13.40
CA THR A 120 -4.69 -27.58 12.12
C THR A 120 -3.75 -27.27 10.97
N SER A 121 -4.06 -27.79 9.78
CA SER A 121 -3.36 -27.38 8.57
C SER A 121 -3.81 -25.96 8.17
N PRO A 122 -2.88 -24.99 7.96
CA PRO A 122 -3.25 -23.65 7.53
C PRO A 122 -3.92 -23.70 6.16
N LYS A 123 -4.99 -22.92 5.98
CA LYS A 123 -5.69 -22.75 4.70
C LYS A 123 -5.55 -21.32 4.26
N ILE A 124 -4.81 -21.08 3.18
CA ILE A 124 -4.57 -19.75 2.66
C ILE A 124 -5.00 -19.71 1.20
N LEU A 125 -5.86 -18.75 0.86
CA LEU A 125 -6.23 -18.43 -0.51
C LEU A 125 -5.66 -17.04 -0.84
N GLY A 126 -4.78 -16.95 -1.84
CA GLY A 126 -4.30 -15.68 -2.37
C GLY A 126 -4.94 -15.40 -3.74
N ALA A 127 -5.42 -14.19 -3.94
CA ALA A 127 -5.91 -13.71 -5.23
C ALA A 127 -5.20 -12.40 -5.61
N THR A 128 -4.89 -12.23 -6.89
CA THR A 128 -4.37 -10.99 -7.44
C THR A 128 -4.55 -10.93 -8.96
N ALA A 129 -4.88 -9.75 -9.47
CA ALA A 129 -4.92 -9.50 -10.92
C ALA A 129 -3.53 -9.18 -11.50
N SER A 130 -2.55 -8.84 -10.67
CA SER A 130 -1.21 -8.40 -11.07
C SER A 130 -0.11 -9.07 -10.22
N PRO A 131 0.19 -10.36 -10.45
CA PRO A 131 1.07 -11.14 -9.57
C PRO A 131 2.53 -10.67 -9.57
N GLY A 132 2.91 -9.80 -10.50
CA GLY A 132 4.28 -9.31 -10.68
C GLY A 132 4.76 -9.48 -12.12
N THR A 133 5.87 -8.81 -12.44
CA THR A 133 6.45 -8.83 -13.80
C THR A 133 7.55 -9.86 -13.99
N THR A 134 8.02 -10.49 -12.90
CA THR A 134 9.10 -11.48 -12.92
C THR A 134 8.68 -12.75 -12.18
N GLU A 135 9.15 -13.89 -12.68
CA GLU A 135 8.94 -15.19 -12.04
C GLU A 135 9.44 -15.18 -10.58
N SER A 136 10.58 -14.54 -10.31
CA SER A 136 11.14 -14.45 -8.97
C SER A 136 10.21 -13.74 -7.98
N SER A 137 9.46 -12.70 -8.40
CA SER A 137 8.51 -12.02 -7.53
C SER A 137 7.29 -12.88 -7.22
N ILE A 138 6.83 -13.68 -8.19
CA ILE A 138 5.73 -14.63 -8.00
C ILE A 138 6.16 -15.75 -7.04
N LEU A 139 7.33 -16.33 -7.26
CA LEU A 139 7.88 -17.36 -6.40
C LEU A 139 8.12 -16.89 -4.96
N GLU A 140 8.48 -15.62 -4.77
CA GLU A 140 8.59 -15.02 -3.43
C GLU A 140 7.25 -15.01 -2.70
N VAL A 141 6.17 -14.61 -3.37
CA VAL A 141 4.81 -14.64 -2.81
C VAL A 141 4.39 -16.08 -2.48
N VAL A 142 4.57 -17.01 -3.41
CA VAL A 142 4.28 -18.44 -3.20
C VAL A 142 5.00 -18.96 -1.96
N LYS A 143 6.29 -18.67 -1.82
CA LYS A 143 7.11 -19.08 -0.67
C LYS A 143 6.66 -18.44 0.64
N ASN A 144 6.31 -17.13 0.62
CA ASN A 144 5.94 -16.41 1.83
C ASN A 144 4.61 -16.89 2.42
N TYR A 145 3.68 -17.32 1.58
CA TYR A 145 2.42 -17.92 2.03
C TYR A 145 2.45 -19.44 2.10
N ASP A 146 3.48 -20.08 1.55
CA ASP A 146 3.60 -21.53 1.44
C ASP A 146 2.42 -22.15 0.65
N PHE A 147 2.13 -21.55 -0.50
CA PHE A 147 1.07 -22.06 -1.37
C PHE A 147 1.45 -23.38 -2.01
N ASP A 148 0.58 -24.38 -1.85
CA ASP A 148 0.73 -25.71 -2.48
C ASP A 148 0.35 -25.70 -3.96
N TYR A 149 -0.48 -24.75 -4.38
CA TYR A 149 -1.02 -24.67 -5.73
C TYR A 149 -1.05 -23.24 -6.24
N LEU A 150 -0.69 -23.07 -7.51
CA LEU A 150 -0.73 -21.80 -8.23
C LEU A 150 -1.56 -21.97 -9.52
N GLU A 151 -2.66 -21.24 -9.60
CA GLU A 151 -3.47 -21.11 -10.82
C GLU A 151 -3.17 -19.79 -11.49
N VAL A 152 -2.91 -19.83 -12.80
CA VAL A 152 -2.65 -18.63 -13.61
C VAL A 152 -3.63 -18.59 -14.77
N SER A 153 -4.61 -17.71 -14.69
CA SER A 153 -5.53 -17.45 -15.80
C SER A 153 -4.85 -16.57 -16.84
N ARG A 154 -4.92 -16.96 -18.09
CA ARG A 154 -4.39 -16.19 -19.22
C ARG A 154 -5.53 -15.55 -19.99
N LYS A 155 -5.24 -14.42 -20.66
CA LYS A 155 -6.23 -13.68 -21.45
C LYS A 155 -6.84 -14.53 -22.57
N GLU A 156 -6.07 -15.51 -23.04
CA GLU A 156 -6.45 -16.44 -24.11
C GLU A 156 -7.26 -17.66 -23.61
N ASP A 157 -7.47 -17.76 -22.29
CA ASP A 157 -8.24 -18.87 -21.70
C ASP A 157 -9.66 -18.89 -22.28
N PRO A 158 -10.10 -20.03 -22.89
CA PRO A 158 -11.44 -20.12 -23.48
C PRO A 158 -12.57 -19.84 -22.48
N MET A 159 -12.38 -20.11 -21.18
CA MET A 159 -13.36 -19.81 -20.14
C MET A 159 -13.48 -18.31 -19.86
N LEU A 160 -12.43 -17.54 -20.11
CA LEU A 160 -12.41 -16.09 -19.89
C LEU A 160 -12.78 -15.29 -21.12
N GLN A 161 -12.66 -15.86 -22.31
CA GLN A 161 -12.95 -15.18 -23.58
C GLN A 161 -14.35 -14.54 -23.65
N PRO A 162 -15.44 -15.16 -23.17
CA PRO A 162 -16.76 -14.54 -23.17
C PRO A 162 -16.87 -13.30 -22.29
N TYR A 163 -15.96 -13.14 -21.35
CA TYR A 163 -15.91 -12.02 -20.39
C TYR A 163 -14.79 -11.04 -20.69
N ALA A 164 -13.92 -11.36 -21.65
CA ALA A 164 -12.83 -10.49 -22.06
C ALA A 164 -13.38 -9.29 -22.84
N VAL A 165 -13.12 -8.08 -22.35
CA VAL A 165 -13.43 -6.84 -23.06
C VAL A 165 -12.23 -6.45 -23.92
N GLU A 166 -12.44 -6.26 -25.21
CA GLU A 166 -11.42 -5.65 -26.07
C GLU A 166 -11.20 -4.20 -25.65
N MET A 167 -9.99 -3.90 -25.23
CA MET A 167 -9.61 -2.56 -24.82
C MET A 167 -8.80 -1.89 -25.93
N ASN A 168 -9.42 -0.95 -26.63
CA ASN A 168 -8.76 -0.09 -27.60
C ASN A 168 -8.26 1.18 -26.90
N THR A 169 -6.96 1.35 -26.83
CA THR A 169 -6.35 2.54 -26.23
C THR A 169 -6.04 3.56 -27.33
N ILE A 170 -6.74 4.70 -27.28
CA ILE A 170 -6.46 5.85 -28.15
C ILE A 170 -5.72 6.91 -27.34
N PRO A 171 -4.41 7.11 -27.55
CA PRO A 171 -3.65 8.11 -26.81
C PRO A 171 -4.00 9.51 -27.31
N HIS A 172 -4.59 10.33 -26.46
CA HIS A 172 -4.79 11.76 -26.72
C HIS A 172 -3.65 12.55 -26.10
N ARG A 173 -2.83 13.19 -26.94
CA ARG A 173 -1.78 14.11 -26.49
C ARG A 173 -2.33 15.52 -26.46
N LEU A 174 -2.52 16.06 -25.27
CA LEU A 174 -2.94 17.44 -25.08
C LEU A 174 -1.72 18.29 -24.69
N PRO A 175 -1.54 19.48 -25.30
CA PRO A 175 -0.53 20.42 -24.84
C PRO A 175 -0.87 20.92 -23.45
N LEU A 176 0.14 21.13 -22.62
CA LEU A 176 -0.06 21.74 -21.32
C LEU A 176 -0.45 23.22 -21.53
N PRO A 177 -1.52 23.73 -20.88
CA PRO A 177 -1.87 25.16 -20.95
C PRO A 177 -0.69 26.03 -20.50
N GLU A 178 -0.51 27.17 -21.17
CA GLU A 178 0.61 28.07 -20.87
C GLU A 178 0.58 28.58 -19.44
N GLU A 179 -0.60 28.86 -18.92
CA GLU A 179 -0.79 29.29 -17.53
C GLU A 179 -0.30 28.23 -16.53
N LEU A 180 -0.56 26.96 -16.82
CA LEU A 180 -0.12 25.86 -15.98
C LEU A 180 1.40 25.68 -16.06
N TYR A 181 1.97 25.83 -17.24
CA TYR A 181 3.43 25.80 -17.43
C TYR A 181 4.11 26.91 -16.62
N LEU A 182 3.58 28.15 -16.70
CA LEU A 182 4.12 29.31 -15.96
C LEU A 182 4.02 29.09 -14.44
N LEU A 183 2.94 28.48 -13.96
CA LEU A 183 2.76 28.14 -12.56
C LEU A 183 3.78 27.09 -12.08
N MET A 184 4.05 26.08 -12.92
CA MET A 184 4.94 25.00 -12.56
C MET A 184 6.42 25.36 -12.64
N LYS A 185 6.78 26.33 -13.48
CA LYS A 185 8.17 26.67 -13.78
C LYS A 185 9.00 27.04 -12.54
N PRO A 186 8.57 27.91 -11.62
CA PRO A 186 9.34 28.20 -10.40
C PRO A 186 9.59 26.97 -9.54
N LEU A 187 8.59 26.08 -9.45
CA LEU A 187 8.69 24.82 -8.71
C LEU A 187 9.67 23.88 -9.38
N GLN A 188 9.64 23.76 -10.71
CA GLN A 188 10.57 22.92 -11.47
C GLN A 188 12.00 23.45 -11.36
N ASP A 189 12.19 24.77 -11.52
CA ASP A 189 13.52 25.38 -11.41
C ASP A 189 14.13 25.15 -10.02
N HIS A 190 13.31 25.24 -8.96
CA HIS A 190 13.77 24.96 -7.61
C HIS A 190 14.06 23.45 -7.38
N PHE A 191 13.23 22.58 -7.94
CA PHE A 191 13.46 21.12 -7.92
C PHE A 191 14.80 20.78 -8.57
N ASP A 192 15.08 21.34 -9.74
CA ASP A 192 16.32 21.10 -10.49
C ASP A 192 17.55 21.63 -9.75
N GLN A 193 17.46 22.78 -9.09
CA GLN A 193 18.51 23.32 -8.24
C GLN A 193 18.84 22.43 -7.05
N GLU A 194 17.81 21.96 -6.30
CA GLU A 194 18.00 21.06 -5.16
C GLU A 194 18.54 19.70 -5.61
N ALA A 195 18.07 19.20 -6.76
CA ALA A 195 18.54 17.96 -7.35
C ALA A 195 20.03 18.05 -7.72
N LYS A 196 20.43 19.13 -8.39
CA LYS A 196 21.83 19.39 -8.74
C LYS A 196 22.71 19.47 -7.50
N HIS A 197 22.26 20.18 -6.47
CA HIS A 197 22.99 20.25 -5.21
C HIS A 197 23.21 18.87 -4.57
N LEU A 198 22.20 18.00 -4.56
CA LEU A 198 22.32 16.63 -4.07
C LEU A 198 23.21 15.75 -4.95
N GLN A 199 23.26 16.00 -6.26
CA GLN A 199 24.20 15.35 -7.18
C GLN A 199 25.66 15.78 -6.86
N ASP A 200 25.89 17.07 -6.68
CA ASP A 200 27.20 17.62 -6.32
C ASP A 200 27.68 17.09 -4.96
N MET A 201 26.79 16.87 -4.02
CA MET A 201 27.08 16.23 -2.73
C MET A 201 27.32 14.72 -2.83
N GLY A 202 27.03 14.07 -3.97
CA GLY A 202 27.16 12.63 -4.19
C GLY A 202 26.04 11.76 -3.64
N PHE A 203 24.92 12.35 -3.21
CA PHE A 203 23.76 11.60 -2.69
C PHE A 203 22.78 11.20 -3.78
N LEU A 204 22.68 11.96 -4.86
CA LEU A 204 21.83 11.66 -6.02
C LEU A 204 22.70 11.35 -7.24
N SER A 205 22.29 10.39 -8.06
CA SER A 205 23.01 10.05 -9.30
C SER A 205 22.83 11.16 -10.33
N PRO A 206 23.90 11.51 -11.11
CA PRO A 206 23.81 12.55 -12.13
C PRO A 206 22.94 12.09 -13.29
N THR A 207 21.78 12.70 -13.43
CA THR A 207 20.80 12.45 -14.50
C THR A 207 19.88 13.65 -14.64
N SER A 208 19.36 13.87 -15.84
CA SER A 208 18.35 14.90 -16.12
C SER A 208 16.93 14.49 -15.70
N TYR A 209 16.68 13.18 -15.56
CA TYR A 209 15.37 12.68 -15.12
C TYR A 209 15.50 12.04 -13.74
N ILE A 210 14.75 12.54 -12.79
CA ILE A 210 14.77 12.07 -11.40
C ILE A 210 13.45 11.42 -11.07
N SER A 211 13.49 10.11 -10.81
CA SER A 211 12.33 9.32 -10.41
C SER A 211 12.22 9.23 -8.89
N GLY A 212 11.01 8.92 -8.39
CA GLY A 212 10.78 8.65 -6.96
C GLY A 212 11.68 7.52 -6.41
N LYS A 213 12.03 6.51 -7.23
CA LYS A 213 12.98 5.44 -6.87
C LYS A 213 14.37 6.00 -6.57
N MET A 214 14.86 6.95 -7.38
CA MET A 214 16.16 7.59 -7.17
C MET A 214 16.17 8.46 -5.91
N ILE A 215 15.07 9.16 -5.62
CA ILE A 215 14.90 9.93 -4.38
C ILE A 215 14.93 9.01 -3.15
N ASN A 216 14.30 7.83 -3.23
CA ASN A 216 14.34 6.82 -2.16
C ASN A 216 15.75 6.27 -1.95
N GLU A 217 16.51 6.07 -3.03
CA GLU A 217 17.90 5.62 -2.94
C GLU A 217 18.79 6.69 -2.34
N ALA A 218 18.63 7.95 -2.74
CA ALA A 218 19.32 9.10 -2.13
C ALA A 218 19.04 9.17 -0.62
N GLN A 219 17.80 8.94 -0.19
CA GLN A 219 17.44 8.90 1.23
C GLN A 219 18.19 7.78 1.98
N ARG A 220 18.33 6.59 1.38
CA ARG A 220 19.12 5.50 2.00
C ARG A 220 20.58 5.89 2.15
N ARG A 221 21.19 6.51 1.13
CA ARG A 221 22.57 7.00 1.19
C ARG A 221 22.75 8.05 2.28
N ALA A 222 21.81 9.01 2.40
CA ALA A 222 21.85 10.02 3.47
C ALA A 222 21.73 9.39 4.86
N SER A 223 20.85 8.42 5.05
CA SER A 223 20.71 7.70 6.31
C SER A 223 21.98 6.92 6.69
N GLN A 224 22.63 6.28 5.72
CA GLN A 224 23.90 5.59 5.94
C GLN A 224 25.03 6.57 6.31
N ALA A 225 25.07 7.77 5.69
CA ALA A 225 26.04 8.81 6.03
C ALA A 225 25.83 9.30 7.47
N ILE A 226 24.58 9.51 7.89
CA ILE A 226 24.23 9.89 9.26
C ILE A 226 24.71 8.81 10.27
N GLN A 227 24.47 7.53 9.96
CA GLN A 227 24.96 6.42 10.80
C GLN A 227 26.49 6.41 10.96
N LYS A 228 27.20 6.81 9.89
CA LYS A 228 28.67 6.97 9.88
C LYS A 228 29.14 8.30 10.50
N ARG A 229 28.24 9.11 11.07
CA ARG A 229 28.50 10.44 11.64
C ARG A 229 29.01 11.47 10.60
N ASP A 230 28.71 11.29 9.33
CA ASP A 230 29.00 12.31 8.30
C ASP A 230 27.94 13.42 8.41
N VAL A 231 28.40 14.62 8.74
CA VAL A 231 27.53 15.80 8.95
C VAL A 231 26.75 16.17 7.68
N ARG A 232 27.31 15.88 6.49
CA ARG A 232 26.65 16.13 5.20
C ARG A 232 25.36 15.31 5.06
N GLY A 233 25.26 14.16 5.72
CA GLY A 233 24.06 13.31 5.71
C GLY A 233 22.81 14.00 6.24
N TYR A 234 22.94 14.86 7.24
CA TYR A 234 21.80 15.60 7.81
C TYR A 234 21.27 16.67 6.84
N ASP A 235 22.15 17.42 6.18
CA ASP A 235 21.74 18.41 5.17
C ASP A 235 21.14 17.71 3.95
N ALA A 236 21.75 16.63 3.47
CA ALA A 236 21.22 15.81 2.39
C ALA A 236 19.83 15.25 2.72
N ALA A 237 19.61 14.67 3.89
CA ALA A 237 18.32 14.13 4.30
C ALA A 237 17.21 15.20 4.31
N ARG A 238 17.54 16.40 4.78
CA ARG A 238 16.64 17.56 4.75
C ARG A 238 16.22 17.92 3.33
N ARG A 239 17.22 18.11 2.42
CA ARG A 239 17.00 18.48 1.02
C ARG A 239 16.23 17.40 0.26
N ILE A 240 16.52 16.14 0.52
CA ILE A 240 15.81 14.99 -0.08
C ILE A 240 14.34 15.00 0.34
N GLY A 241 14.03 15.37 1.59
CA GLY A 241 12.66 15.53 2.05
C GLY A 241 11.91 16.61 1.27
N ASP A 242 12.55 17.77 1.04
CA ASP A 242 11.98 18.85 0.24
C ASP A 242 11.86 18.45 -1.24
N LEU A 243 12.88 17.82 -1.81
CA LEU A 243 12.88 17.32 -3.20
C LEU A 243 11.73 16.31 -3.43
N ARG A 244 11.48 15.44 -2.47
CA ARG A 244 10.37 14.47 -2.53
C ARG A 244 9.03 15.16 -2.57
N ARG A 245 8.80 16.18 -1.73
CA ARG A 245 7.54 16.93 -1.70
C ARG A 245 7.32 17.69 -3.00
N MET A 246 8.36 18.29 -3.56
CA MET A 246 8.29 18.95 -4.87
C MET A 246 8.01 17.96 -6.00
N HIS A 247 8.63 16.78 -5.98
CA HIS A 247 8.34 15.73 -6.95
C HIS A 247 6.86 15.31 -6.91
N ILE A 248 6.33 15.08 -5.71
CA ILE A 248 4.91 14.74 -5.53
C ILE A 248 4.00 15.86 -6.02
N LEU A 249 4.33 17.11 -5.71
CA LEU A 249 3.53 18.27 -6.11
C LEU A 249 3.51 18.45 -7.63
N LEU A 250 4.66 18.33 -8.29
CA LEU A 250 4.77 18.37 -9.75
C LEU A 250 3.98 17.23 -10.42
N ASP A 251 4.10 16.02 -9.88
CA ASP A 251 3.36 14.86 -10.36
C ASP A 251 1.84 15.04 -10.19
N LEU A 252 1.39 15.53 -9.04
CA LEU A 252 -0.03 15.82 -8.80
C LEU A 252 -0.59 16.85 -9.80
N ILE A 253 0.14 17.94 -10.07
CA ILE A 253 -0.29 18.96 -11.03
C ILE A 253 -0.44 18.34 -12.42
N GLN A 254 0.53 17.52 -12.86
CA GLN A 254 0.57 16.93 -14.19
C GLN A 254 -0.44 15.79 -14.39
N THR A 255 -0.69 15.00 -13.36
CA THR A 255 -1.48 13.76 -13.48
C THR A 255 -2.91 13.90 -12.95
N GLN A 256 -3.13 14.72 -11.93
CA GLN A 256 -4.41 14.85 -11.23
C GLN A 256 -4.98 16.28 -11.23
N GLY A 257 -4.19 17.25 -11.68
CA GLY A 257 -4.59 18.64 -11.78
C GLY A 257 -4.43 19.46 -10.49
N LEU A 258 -4.73 20.78 -10.60
CA LEU A 258 -4.46 21.77 -9.54
C LEU A 258 -5.19 21.48 -8.23
N LYS A 259 -6.41 20.95 -8.28
CA LYS A 259 -7.19 20.68 -7.06
C LYS A 259 -6.49 19.67 -6.14
N ALA A 260 -5.88 18.63 -6.71
CA ALA A 260 -5.13 17.65 -5.96
C ALA A 260 -3.85 18.26 -5.36
N ALA A 261 -3.17 19.13 -6.12
CA ALA A 261 -1.99 19.85 -5.67
C ALA A 261 -2.30 20.81 -4.51
N VAL A 262 -3.38 21.60 -4.61
CA VAL A 262 -3.84 22.47 -3.53
C VAL A 262 -4.18 21.68 -2.28
N SER A 263 -4.94 20.58 -2.40
CA SER A 263 -5.27 19.72 -1.25
C SER A 263 -4.03 19.08 -0.61
N PHE A 264 -2.98 18.84 -1.36
CA PHE A 264 -1.70 18.39 -0.82
C PHE A 264 -1.01 19.49 0.00
N LEU A 265 -1.01 20.73 -0.52
CA LEU A 265 -0.42 21.89 0.18
C LEU A 265 -1.19 22.23 1.44
N ASP A 266 -2.54 22.23 1.41
CA ASP A 266 -3.39 22.48 2.57
C ASP A 266 -3.09 21.51 3.72
N ARG A 267 -2.98 20.21 3.41
CA ARG A 267 -2.60 19.19 4.38
C ARG A 267 -1.18 19.40 4.91
N ALA A 268 -0.23 19.75 4.04
CA ALA A 268 1.13 20.04 4.45
C ALA A 268 1.21 21.27 5.37
N GLU A 269 0.37 22.28 5.14
CA GLU A 269 0.27 23.46 6.03
C GLU A 269 -0.33 23.09 7.38
N GLU A 270 -1.37 22.25 7.42
CA GLU A 270 -2.00 21.77 8.64
C GLU A 270 -1.04 20.94 9.49
N ASP A 271 -0.30 20.01 8.86
CA ASP A 271 0.78 19.22 9.50
C ASP A 271 1.87 20.16 10.05
N GLY A 272 2.23 21.21 9.32
CA GLY A 272 3.18 22.23 9.76
C GLY A 272 2.72 22.98 11.01
N ARG A 273 1.44 23.31 11.08
CA ARG A 273 0.82 23.98 12.25
C ARG A 273 0.77 23.03 13.47
N SER A 274 0.59 21.75 13.26
CA SER A 274 0.57 20.73 14.33
C SER A 274 1.94 20.38 14.92
N GLY A 275 3.04 20.96 14.38
CA GLY A 275 4.38 20.86 14.95
C GLY A 275 5.43 20.16 14.07
N GLU A 276 5.10 19.74 12.86
CA GLU A 276 6.05 19.19 11.90
C GLU A 276 6.92 20.29 11.26
N ARG A 277 8.03 20.64 11.93
CA ARG A 277 8.97 21.69 11.50
C ARG A 277 9.48 21.56 10.06
N THR A 278 9.64 20.34 9.56
CA THR A 278 10.13 20.08 8.19
C THR A 278 9.09 20.46 7.14
N THR A 279 7.83 20.16 7.37
CA THR A 279 6.70 20.46 6.49
C THR A 279 6.41 21.95 6.46
N ASN A 280 6.39 22.60 7.62
CA ASN A 280 6.19 24.05 7.71
C ASN A 280 7.25 24.84 6.92
N ARG A 281 8.52 24.42 7.01
CA ARG A 281 9.60 25.03 6.23
C ARG A 281 9.44 24.81 4.71
N PHE A 282 8.89 23.67 4.29
CA PHE A 282 8.63 23.40 2.89
C PHE A 282 7.57 24.33 2.33
N VAL A 283 6.43 24.46 3.01
CA VAL A 283 5.31 25.35 2.59
C VAL A 283 5.72 26.82 2.55
N ALA A 284 6.63 27.23 3.44
CA ALA A 284 7.15 28.62 3.47
C ALA A 284 8.14 28.98 2.35
N LYS A 285 8.46 28.06 1.42
CA LYS A 285 9.35 28.36 0.31
C LYS A 285 8.68 29.23 -0.75
N PRO A 286 9.37 30.29 -1.28
CA PRO A 286 8.78 31.18 -2.30
C PRO A 286 8.33 30.45 -3.56
N ALA A 287 8.95 29.31 -3.91
CA ALA A 287 8.56 28.53 -5.08
C ALA A 287 7.23 27.76 -4.90
N ILE A 288 6.69 27.72 -3.69
CA ILE A 288 5.43 27.03 -3.36
C ILE A 288 4.27 28.04 -3.32
N HIS A 289 4.54 29.29 -2.97
CA HIS A 289 3.56 30.39 -3.03
C HIS A 289 3.39 30.95 -4.44
#